data_538e24f7827ae29d2cbe3e68a5cc17e7
#
_entry.id   538e24f7827ae29d2cbe3e68a5cc17e7
#
_cell.length_a   1.000
_cell.length_b   1.000
_cell.length_c   1.000
_cell.angle_alpha   90.00
_cell.angle_beta   90.00
_cell.angle_gamma   90.00
#
_symmetry.space_group_name_H-M   'P 1'
#
loop_
_entity.id
_entity.type
_entity.pdbx_description
1 polymer ?
#
loop_
_entity_poly.entity_id
_entity_poly.type
_entity_poly.pdbx_seq_one_letter_code
_entity_poly.pdbx_strand_id
1 'polypeptide(L)'
;MTERHTSNTAFGAATLRAVHQLFDAEPKILNDPIVLRLLDSSTLEKIHLNANKFRTPRMKALRSHIVLRSRYTEDRLAEAVDNGVQQYLILGAGLDTFPYRQPPWARVLRIFEVDHSASQRSKRERLALPGIEVPSNVELIACDFETTSLRDCLRKSSFDFGKPAFLSWLGVTMYLSTDAIDAVFRFVSSLPRLSEIVFTFASSASTAKESCREPSIAAVAAAQGEPWRTHFEPNDLAQKLHGLGFSTVSFLSASEADTRYFRGRHDGLHAPRKVGIVTATV
;
A
#
# COMPACT_ATOMS: atom_id res chain seq x y z
N MET A 1 -0.69 -28.30 3.62
CA MET A 1 -1.20 -26.91 3.49
C MET A 1 -0.50 -26.11 4.58
N THR A 2 0.55 -25.39 4.23
CA THR A 2 1.24 -24.49 5.17
C THR A 2 0.28 -23.34 5.49
N GLU A 3 -0.14 -23.22 6.76
CA GLU A 3 -0.83 -22.03 7.24
C GLU A 3 0.02 -20.81 6.87
N ARG A 4 -0.46 -19.99 5.94
CA ARG A 4 0.17 -18.71 5.67
C ARG A 4 -0.04 -17.84 6.90
N HIS A 5 1.02 -17.68 7.67
CA HIS A 5 1.06 -16.70 8.76
C HIS A 5 0.85 -15.28 8.19
N THR A 6 0.47 -14.35 9.07
CA THR A 6 0.43 -12.91 8.76
C THR A 6 1.68 -12.49 8.01
N SER A 7 1.53 -11.76 6.90
CA SER A 7 2.67 -11.28 6.10
C SER A 7 3.66 -10.51 6.98
N ASN A 8 4.90 -11.00 7.05
CA ASN A 8 5.98 -10.33 7.76
C ASN A 8 6.29 -8.96 7.15
N THR A 9 6.10 -8.82 5.85
CA THR A 9 6.32 -7.54 5.13
C THR A 9 5.22 -6.53 5.45
N ALA A 10 3.97 -6.95 5.63
CA ALA A 10 2.89 -6.07 6.11
C ALA A 10 3.18 -5.55 7.53
N PHE A 11 3.68 -6.42 8.41
CA PHE A 11 4.10 -6.04 9.76
C PHE A 11 5.30 -5.08 9.74
N GLY A 12 6.29 -5.33 8.88
CA GLY A 12 7.42 -4.43 8.67
C GLY A 12 7.00 -3.03 8.22
N ALA A 13 6.04 -2.95 7.28
CA ALA A 13 5.49 -1.68 6.80
C ALA A 13 4.73 -0.93 7.93
N ALA A 14 3.93 -1.63 8.74
CA ALA A 14 3.27 -1.06 9.90
C ALA A 14 4.28 -0.55 10.93
N THR A 15 5.35 -1.31 11.20
CA THR A 15 6.44 -0.89 12.09
C THR A 15 7.09 0.41 11.60
N LEU A 16 7.37 0.56 10.31
CA LEU A 16 7.95 1.78 9.75
C LEU A 16 6.99 2.99 9.83
N ARG A 17 5.69 2.78 9.68
CA ARG A 17 4.70 3.84 9.92
C ARG A 17 4.65 4.24 11.40
N ALA A 18 4.74 3.27 12.31
CA ALA A 18 4.83 3.56 13.74
C ALA A 18 6.10 4.36 14.09
N VAL A 19 7.25 3.97 13.54
CA VAL A 19 8.51 4.72 13.69
C VAL A 19 8.35 6.16 13.19
N HIS A 20 7.63 6.37 12.07
CA HIS A 20 7.31 7.71 11.57
C HIS A 20 6.50 8.53 12.57
N GLN A 21 5.48 7.93 13.20
CA GLN A 21 4.70 8.62 14.22
C GLN A 21 5.54 8.99 15.45
N LEU A 22 6.45 8.11 15.87
CA LEU A 22 7.21 8.28 17.11
C LEU A 22 8.40 9.24 16.98
N PHE A 23 9.10 9.23 15.85
CA PHE A 23 10.45 9.82 15.77
C PHE A 23 10.65 10.88 14.68
N ASP A 24 9.81 10.93 13.66
CA ASP A 24 9.99 11.91 12.59
C ASP A 24 9.32 13.25 12.94
N ALA A 25 9.78 14.33 12.34
CA ALA A 25 9.33 15.69 12.65
C ALA A 25 7.88 15.96 12.20
N GLU A 26 7.26 16.95 12.85
CA GLU A 26 6.00 17.54 12.38
C GLU A 26 6.26 18.60 11.28
N PRO A 27 5.30 18.80 10.36
CA PRO A 27 4.09 17.98 10.18
C PRO A 27 4.44 16.60 9.66
N LYS A 28 3.68 15.57 10.10
CA LYS A 28 3.86 14.20 9.59
C LYS A 28 3.55 14.15 8.10
N ILE A 29 4.35 13.40 7.32
CA ILE A 29 4.02 13.09 5.92
C ILE A 29 2.72 12.29 5.87
N LEU A 30 2.60 11.29 6.73
CA LEU A 30 1.40 10.50 6.94
C LEU A 30 1.02 10.56 8.42
N ASN A 31 -0.13 11.12 8.75
CA ASN A 31 -0.65 11.08 10.11
C ASN A 31 -1.43 9.77 10.33
N ASP A 32 -0.83 8.82 11.06
CA ASP A 32 -1.37 7.49 11.29
C ASP A 32 -1.24 7.07 12.77
N PRO A 33 -2.00 7.69 13.67
CA PRO A 33 -1.94 7.33 15.09
C PRO A 33 -2.50 5.91 15.37
N ILE A 34 -3.34 5.38 14.47
CA ILE A 34 -3.94 4.06 14.62
C ILE A 34 -2.88 2.96 14.54
N VAL A 35 -1.83 3.13 13.74
CA VAL A 35 -0.79 2.11 13.63
C VAL A 35 -0.12 1.80 14.97
N LEU A 36 0.01 2.79 15.86
CA LEU A 36 0.57 2.60 17.21
C LEU A 36 -0.31 1.70 18.08
N ARG A 37 -1.62 1.71 17.84
CA ARG A 37 -2.58 0.87 18.56
C ARG A 37 -2.68 -0.55 17.98
N LEU A 38 -2.31 -0.74 16.70
CA LEU A 38 -2.29 -2.06 16.05
C LEU A 38 -1.05 -2.89 16.41
N LEU A 39 0.02 -2.25 16.85
CA LEU A 39 1.23 -2.92 17.30
C LEU A 39 1.13 -3.19 18.81
N ASP A 40 1.56 -4.38 19.21
CA ASP A 40 1.62 -4.74 20.63
C ASP A 40 2.69 -3.93 21.36
N SER A 41 2.54 -3.83 22.70
CA SER A 41 3.45 -3.06 23.55
C SER A 41 4.90 -3.53 23.45
N SER A 42 5.13 -4.84 23.30
CA SER A 42 6.49 -5.38 23.15
C SER A 42 7.16 -4.93 21.86
N THR A 43 6.39 -4.78 20.77
CA THR A 43 6.88 -4.24 19.51
C THR A 43 7.21 -2.75 19.64
N LEU A 44 6.36 -1.96 20.28
CA LEU A 44 6.63 -0.54 20.55
C LEU A 44 7.86 -0.34 21.43
N GLU A 45 8.03 -1.15 22.47
CA GLU A 45 9.23 -1.14 23.30
C GLU A 45 10.49 -1.48 22.49
N LYS A 46 10.44 -2.52 21.64
CA LYS A 46 11.56 -2.86 20.74
C LYS A 46 11.90 -1.71 19.77
N ILE A 47 10.89 -0.97 19.29
CA ILE A 47 11.12 0.22 18.45
C ILE A 47 11.90 1.27 19.25
N HIS A 48 11.53 1.57 20.49
CA HIS A 48 12.22 2.52 21.35
C HIS A 48 13.64 2.07 21.68
N LEU A 49 13.83 0.84 22.10
CA LEU A 49 15.15 0.28 22.43
C LEU A 49 16.11 0.28 21.22
N ASN A 50 15.58 0.15 20.01
CA ASN A 50 16.35 0.13 18.76
C ASN A 50 16.25 1.43 17.96
N ALA A 51 15.93 2.57 18.58
CA ALA A 51 15.71 3.84 17.88
C ALA A 51 16.87 4.21 16.92
N ASN A 52 18.13 3.96 17.32
CA ASN A 52 19.30 4.24 16.49
C ASN A 52 19.33 3.44 15.18
N LYS A 53 18.82 2.19 15.17
CA LYS A 53 18.69 1.38 13.96
C LYS A 53 17.78 2.06 12.92
N PHE A 54 16.70 2.70 13.38
CA PHE A 54 15.74 3.38 12.50
C PHE A 54 16.25 4.76 12.01
N ARG A 55 17.34 5.28 12.57
CA ARG A 55 17.98 6.54 12.14
C ARG A 55 18.98 6.37 11.00
N THR A 56 19.32 5.14 10.62
CA THR A 56 20.23 4.88 9.51
C THR A 56 19.66 5.40 8.19
N PRO A 57 20.52 5.84 7.23
CA PRO A 57 20.07 6.34 5.93
C PRO A 57 19.16 5.35 5.19
N ARG A 58 19.47 4.06 5.25
CA ARG A 58 18.67 3.00 4.65
C ARG A 58 17.27 2.91 5.25
N MET A 59 17.16 2.88 6.59
CA MET A 59 15.86 2.79 7.26
C MET A 59 15.03 4.05 7.07
N LYS A 60 15.67 5.23 6.98
CA LYS A 60 14.99 6.47 6.59
C LYS A 60 14.46 6.40 5.17
N ALA A 61 15.27 5.94 4.20
CA ALA A 61 14.85 5.81 2.81
C ALA A 61 13.67 4.83 2.66
N LEU A 62 13.71 3.69 3.34
CA LEU A 62 12.62 2.72 3.34
C LEU A 62 11.35 3.30 3.98
N ARG A 63 11.48 3.97 5.12
CA ARG A 63 10.37 4.65 5.80
C ARG A 63 9.77 5.77 4.94
N SER A 64 10.63 6.58 4.29
CA SER A 64 10.17 7.60 3.33
C SER A 64 9.28 7.00 2.25
N HIS A 65 9.70 5.87 1.66
CA HIS A 65 8.90 5.19 0.64
C HIS A 65 7.56 4.68 1.19
N ILE A 66 7.56 4.07 2.38
CA ILE A 66 6.34 3.52 3.00
C ILE A 66 5.33 4.60 3.33
N VAL A 67 5.75 5.73 3.91
CA VAL A 67 4.81 6.81 4.25
C VAL A 67 4.39 7.62 3.02
N LEU A 68 5.29 7.80 2.05
CA LEU A 68 5.00 8.47 0.79
C LEU A 68 3.90 7.76 0.01
N ARG A 69 4.02 6.44 -0.20
CA ARG A 69 3.03 5.71 -1.00
C ARG A 69 1.63 5.79 -0.41
N SER A 70 1.51 5.71 0.93
CA SER A 70 0.23 5.85 1.62
C SER A 70 -0.31 7.27 1.51
N ARG A 71 0.50 8.29 1.77
CA ARG A 71 0.10 9.70 1.69
C ARG A 71 -0.33 10.09 0.27
N TYR A 72 0.48 9.74 -0.73
CA TYR A 72 0.15 10.00 -2.13
C TYR A 72 -1.17 9.37 -2.54
N THR A 73 -1.39 8.11 -2.13
CA THR A 73 -2.66 7.41 -2.38
C THR A 73 -3.85 8.12 -1.74
N GLU A 74 -3.70 8.60 -0.50
CA GLU A 74 -4.76 9.32 0.19
C GLU A 74 -5.07 10.68 -0.46
N ASP A 75 -4.06 11.39 -0.96
CA ASP A 75 -4.25 12.63 -1.71
C ASP A 75 -5.00 12.35 -3.03
N ARG A 76 -4.61 11.29 -3.77
CA ARG A 76 -5.31 10.88 -5.00
C ARG A 76 -6.75 10.43 -4.72
N LEU A 77 -6.96 9.71 -3.62
CA LEU A 77 -8.31 9.29 -3.19
C LEU A 77 -9.18 10.52 -2.89
N ALA A 78 -8.66 11.55 -2.22
CA ALA A 78 -9.39 12.78 -1.95
C ALA A 78 -9.81 13.46 -3.26
N GLU A 79 -8.89 13.59 -4.22
CA GLU A 79 -9.19 14.13 -5.57
C GLU A 79 -10.26 13.29 -6.29
N ALA A 80 -10.21 11.95 -6.18
CA ALA A 80 -11.22 11.06 -6.77
C ALA A 80 -12.60 11.25 -6.11
N VAL A 81 -12.66 11.42 -4.79
CA VAL A 81 -13.90 11.73 -4.06
C VAL A 81 -14.49 13.06 -4.49
N ASP A 82 -13.67 14.10 -4.66
CA ASP A 82 -14.10 15.40 -5.16
C ASP A 82 -14.69 15.30 -6.58
N ASN A 83 -14.24 14.31 -7.37
CA ASN A 83 -14.78 13.95 -8.69
C ASN A 83 -15.95 12.96 -8.64
N GLY A 84 -16.51 12.66 -7.47
CA GLY A 84 -17.73 11.87 -7.30
C GLY A 84 -17.50 10.36 -7.12
N VAL A 85 -16.29 9.88 -6.94
CA VAL A 85 -16.01 8.47 -6.61
C VAL A 85 -16.46 8.18 -5.16
N GLN A 86 -17.24 7.12 -4.99
CA GLN A 86 -17.81 6.71 -3.70
C GLN A 86 -17.43 5.29 -3.27
N GLN A 87 -16.55 4.63 -4.00
CA GLN A 87 -16.10 3.28 -3.71
C GLN A 87 -14.57 3.24 -3.66
N TYR A 88 -14.02 2.69 -2.59
CA TYR A 88 -12.59 2.53 -2.41
C TYR A 88 -12.22 1.08 -2.11
N LEU A 89 -11.40 0.45 -2.96
CA LEU A 89 -10.88 -0.89 -2.74
C LEU A 89 -9.41 -0.80 -2.31
N ILE A 90 -9.08 -1.45 -1.19
CA ILE A 90 -7.71 -1.60 -0.70
C ILE A 90 -7.28 -3.04 -0.99
N LEU A 91 -6.50 -3.23 -2.05
CA LEU A 91 -6.05 -4.54 -2.49
C LEU A 91 -4.77 -4.96 -1.74
N GLY A 92 -4.80 -6.12 -1.10
CA GLY A 92 -3.74 -6.54 -0.18
C GLY A 92 -3.67 -5.62 1.04
N ALA A 93 -4.82 -5.44 1.71
CA ALA A 93 -5.00 -4.44 2.77
C ALA A 93 -4.05 -4.60 3.97
N GLY A 94 -3.55 -5.81 4.24
CA GLY A 94 -2.57 -6.08 5.29
C GLY A 94 -2.92 -5.37 6.60
N LEU A 95 -1.99 -4.55 7.08
CA LEU A 95 -2.19 -3.68 8.24
C LEU A 95 -2.43 -2.21 7.84
N ASP A 96 -3.05 -1.93 6.69
CA ASP A 96 -3.49 -0.59 6.34
C ASP A 96 -4.48 -0.06 7.39
N THR A 97 -4.36 1.23 7.71
CA THR A 97 -5.12 1.88 8.79
C THR A 97 -6.09 2.94 8.31
N PHE A 98 -6.08 3.27 7.01
CA PHE A 98 -6.96 4.30 6.47
C PHE A 98 -8.43 4.09 6.84
N PRO A 99 -9.00 2.88 6.76
CA PRO A 99 -10.41 2.65 7.12
C PRO A 99 -10.76 2.99 8.57
N TYR A 100 -9.78 3.01 9.47
CA TYR A 100 -9.95 3.22 10.91
C TYR A 100 -9.57 4.63 11.38
N ARG A 101 -9.11 5.49 10.45
CA ARG A 101 -8.74 6.89 10.69
C ARG A 101 -9.28 7.81 9.60
N GLN A 102 -10.42 7.46 9.02
CA GLN A 102 -11.03 8.18 7.91
C GLN A 102 -11.16 9.66 8.20
N PRO A 103 -10.62 10.55 7.34
CA PRO A 103 -10.90 11.96 7.42
C PRO A 103 -12.39 12.24 7.11
N PRO A 104 -12.93 13.41 7.48
CA PRO A 104 -14.35 13.71 7.28
C PRO A 104 -14.85 13.53 5.85
N TRP A 105 -14.04 13.89 4.84
CA TRP A 105 -14.38 13.76 3.42
C TRP A 105 -14.53 12.30 2.98
N ALA A 106 -13.87 11.35 3.64
CA ALA A 106 -13.91 9.94 3.28
C ALA A 106 -15.15 9.19 3.78
N ARG A 107 -15.97 9.82 4.62
CA ARG A 107 -17.20 9.19 5.18
C ARG A 107 -18.26 8.86 4.14
N VAL A 108 -18.17 9.46 2.95
CA VAL A 108 -19.05 9.16 1.81
C VAL A 108 -18.68 7.86 1.10
N LEU A 109 -17.49 7.33 1.39
CA LEU A 109 -16.96 6.14 0.74
C LEU A 109 -17.57 4.86 1.32
N ARG A 110 -17.82 3.89 0.46
CA ARG A 110 -17.83 2.47 0.80
C ARG A 110 -16.41 1.94 0.61
N ILE A 111 -15.85 1.33 1.63
CA ILE A 111 -14.46 0.86 1.65
C ILE A 111 -14.46 -0.66 1.67
N PHE A 112 -13.69 -1.26 0.78
CA PHE A 112 -13.56 -2.71 0.65
C PHE A 112 -12.09 -3.09 0.90
N GLU A 113 -11.80 -3.71 2.02
CA GLU A 113 -10.49 -4.28 2.31
C GLU A 113 -10.43 -5.69 1.73
N VAL A 114 -9.64 -5.86 0.68
CA VAL A 114 -9.48 -7.14 -0.01
C VAL A 114 -8.12 -7.73 0.33
N ASP A 115 -8.08 -8.90 0.96
CA ASP A 115 -6.84 -9.59 1.30
C ASP A 115 -7.07 -11.08 1.51
N HIS A 116 -5.99 -11.84 1.61
CA HIS A 116 -6.06 -13.24 1.98
C HIS A 116 -6.72 -13.43 3.35
N SER A 117 -7.52 -14.49 3.50
CA SER A 117 -8.32 -14.75 4.72
C SER A 117 -7.48 -14.78 6.00
N ALA A 118 -6.25 -15.30 5.95
CA ALA A 118 -5.34 -15.33 7.09
C ALA A 118 -4.90 -13.91 7.52
N SER A 119 -4.59 -13.03 6.54
CA SER A 119 -4.22 -11.63 6.81
C SER A 119 -5.38 -10.87 7.45
N GLN A 120 -6.59 -11.06 6.94
CA GLN A 120 -7.79 -10.43 7.50
C GLN A 120 -8.08 -10.90 8.93
N ARG A 121 -7.95 -12.19 9.21
CA ARG A 121 -8.12 -12.74 10.56
C ARG A 121 -7.15 -12.10 11.55
N SER A 122 -5.88 -12.08 11.20
CA SER A 122 -4.85 -11.44 12.04
C SER A 122 -5.10 -9.94 12.24
N LYS A 123 -5.55 -9.23 11.21
CA LYS A 123 -5.92 -7.80 11.33
C LYS A 123 -7.09 -7.60 12.29
N ARG A 124 -8.14 -8.41 12.19
CA ARG A 124 -9.29 -8.35 13.10
C ARG A 124 -8.89 -8.56 14.56
N GLU A 125 -8.02 -9.55 14.81
CA GLU A 125 -7.50 -9.81 16.16
C GLU A 125 -6.73 -8.59 16.70
N ARG A 126 -5.88 -7.96 15.88
CA ARG A 126 -5.13 -6.76 16.25
C ARG A 126 -6.00 -5.52 16.45
N LEU A 127 -7.10 -5.40 15.74
CA LEU A 127 -8.08 -4.32 15.93
C LEU A 127 -8.89 -4.53 17.21
N ALA A 128 -9.26 -5.75 17.52
CA ALA A 128 -10.07 -6.08 18.69
C ALA A 128 -9.35 -5.81 20.02
N LEU A 129 -8.04 -6.11 20.11
CA LEU A 129 -7.25 -5.93 21.33
C LEU A 129 -7.31 -4.49 21.89
N PRO A 130 -7.09 -3.42 21.09
CA PRO A 130 -7.22 -2.04 21.56
C PRO A 130 -8.66 -1.49 21.44
N GLY A 131 -9.65 -2.31 21.13
CA GLY A 131 -11.05 -1.87 20.99
C GLY A 131 -11.28 -0.96 19.77
N ILE A 132 -10.60 -1.20 18.65
CA ILE A 132 -10.86 -0.47 17.41
C ILE A 132 -11.96 -1.20 16.64
N GLU A 133 -13.11 -0.56 16.53
CA GLU A 133 -14.25 -1.09 15.77
C GLU A 133 -14.02 -0.95 14.27
N VAL A 134 -14.53 -1.91 13.50
CA VAL A 134 -14.60 -1.82 12.04
C VAL A 134 -15.77 -0.89 11.70
N PRO A 135 -15.54 0.24 11.03
CA PRO A 135 -16.61 1.16 10.67
C PRO A 135 -17.68 0.50 9.78
N SER A 136 -18.93 0.92 9.91
CA SER A 136 -20.07 0.33 9.17
C SER A 136 -19.99 0.49 7.65
N ASN A 137 -19.16 1.43 7.17
CA ASN A 137 -18.89 1.64 5.75
C ASN A 137 -17.71 0.82 5.23
N VAL A 138 -17.17 -0.12 6.02
CA VAL A 138 -16.01 -0.96 5.68
C VAL A 138 -16.43 -2.43 5.58
N GLU A 139 -16.16 -3.05 4.43
CA GLU A 139 -16.34 -4.49 4.21
C GLU A 139 -14.99 -5.19 4.09
N LEU A 140 -14.86 -6.33 4.75
CA LEU A 140 -13.66 -7.18 4.69
C LEU A 140 -13.92 -8.36 3.77
N ILE A 141 -13.19 -8.44 2.64
CA ILE A 141 -13.40 -9.40 1.57
C ILE A 141 -12.19 -10.32 1.47
N ALA A 142 -12.39 -11.60 1.73
CA ALA A 142 -11.34 -12.60 1.55
C ALA A 142 -11.14 -12.90 0.07
N CYS A 143 -9.89 -12.75 -0.41
CA CYS A 143 -9.52 -13.01 -1.79
C CYS A 143 -8.05 -13.44 -1.87
N ASP A 144 -7.79 -14.55 -2.55
CA ASP A 144 -6.45 -14.94 -2.96
C ASP A 144 -6.29 -14.59 -4.45
N PHE A 145 -5.53 -13.54 -4.75
CA PHE A 145 -5.31 -13.05 -6.12
C PHE A 145 -4.67 -14.07 -7.06
N GLU A 146 -3.99 -15.10 -6.54
CA GLU A 146 -3.38 -16.15 -7.35
C GLU A 146 -4.40 -17.19 -7.83
N THR A 147 -5.52 -17.36 -7.13
CA THR A 147 -6.46 -18.47 -7.39
C THR A 147 -7.87 -18.01 -7.71
N THR A 148 -8.24 -16.78 -7.35
CA THR A 148 -9.61 -16.28 -7.49
C THR A 148 -9.62 -14.89 -8.10
N SER A 149 -10.51 -14.68 -9.08
CA SER A 149 -10.64 -13.35 -9.70
C SER A 149 -11.18 -12.33 -8.70
N LEU A 150 -10.67 -11.10 -8.75
CA LEU A 150 -11.16 -10.00 -7.91
C LEU A 150 -12.67 -9.76 -8.11
N ARG A 151 -13.16 -9.92 -9.35
CA ARG A 151 -14.60 -9.83 -9.67
C ARG A 151 -15.42 -10.85 -8.90
N ASP A 152 -14.97 -12.10 -8.82
CA ASP A 152 -15.70 -13.16 -8.10
C ASP A 152 -15.66 -12.93 -6.59
N CYS A 153 -14.54 -12.46 -6.04
CA CYS A 153 -14.42 -12.10 -4.64
C CYS A 153 -15.43 -10.99 -4.26
N LEU A 154 -15.64 -10.01 -5.15
CA LEU A 154 -16.52 -8.86 -4.92
C LEU A 154 -18.01 -9.15 -5.14
N ARG A 155 -18.40 -10.21 -5.84
CA ARG A 155 -19.81 -10.52 -6.17
C ARG A 155 -20.74 -10.63 -4.96
N LYS A 156 -20.21 -10.98 -3.80
CA LYS A 156 -21.01 -11.15 -2.57
C LYS A 156 -20.93 -9.94 -1.64
N SER A 157 -20.29 -8.87 -2.08
CA SER A 157 -20.18 -7.62 -1.35
C SER A 157 -21.18 -6.59 -1.85
N SER A 158 -21.19 -5.43 -1.21
CA SER A 158 -21.99 -4.29 -1.67
C SER A 158 -21.32 -3.48 -2.79
N PHE A 159 -20.25 -3.99 -3.43
CA PHE A 159 -19.55 -3.33 -4.51
C PHE A 159 -20.42 -3.20 -5.75
N ASP A 160 -20.57 -1.99 -6.26
CA ASP A 160 -21.37 -1.68 -7.45
C ASP A 160 -20.45 -1.59 -8.69
N PHE A 161 -20.49 -2.61 -9.52
CA PHE A 161 -19.70 -2.69 -10.76
C PHE A 161 -20.10 -1.64 -11.82
N GLY A 162 -21.23 -0.97 -11.66
CA GLY A 162 -21.71 0.08 -12.55
C GLY A 162 -21.27 1.49 -12.15
N LYS A 163 -20.54 1.63 -11.04
CA LYS A 163 -20.03 2.92 -10.55
C LYS A 163 -18.50 2.98 -10.59
N PRO A 164 -17.92 4.18 -10.78
CA PRO A 164 -16.47 4.34 -10.70
C PRO A 164 -15.95 4.01 -9.30
N ALA A 165 -14.72 3.52 -9.25
CA ALA A 165 -14.05 3.14 -8.01
C ALA A 165 -12.61 3.62 -8.01
N PHE A 166 -12.13 3.99 -6.83
CA PHE A 166 -10.70 4.18 -6.57
C PHE A 166 -10.12 2.88 -5.99
N LEU A 167 -8.92 2.51 -6.43
CA LEU A 167 -8.24 1.32 -5.95
C LEU A 167 -6.83 1.68 -5.47
N SER A 168 -6.40 1.09 -4.36
CA SER A 168 -4.99 1.11 -3.94
C SER A 168 -4.42 -0.30 -3.89
N TRP A 169 -3.17 -0.46 -4.36
CA TRP A 169 -2.48 -1.74 -4.39
C TRP A 169 -1.01 -1.58 -4.00
N LEU A 170 -0.78 -1.37 -2.71
CA LEU A 170 0.49 -0.89 -2.19
C LEU A 170 1.35 -2.00 -1.58
N GLY A 171 2.49 -2.30 -2.20
CA GLY A 171 3.45 -3.28 -1.70
C GLY A 171 3.03 -4.73 -1.88
N VAL A 172 2.27 -5.03 -2.93
CA VAL A 172 1.69 -6.36 -3.19
C VAL A 172 2.16 -6.95 -4.52
N THR A 173 2.20 -6.16 -5.59
CA THR A 173 2.42 -6.64 -6.96
C THR A 173 3.69 -7.49 -7.10
N MET A 174 4.77 -7.14 -6.38
CA MET A 174 6.03 -7.87 -6.44
C MET A 174 5.95 -9.32 -5.95
N TYR A 175 4.93 -9.67 -5.17
CA TYR A 175 4.74 -11.03 -4.62
C TYR A 175 3.87 -11.93 -5.50
N LEU A 176 3.19 -11.36 -6.48
CA LEU A 176 2.22 -12.05 -7.34
C LEU A 176 2.83 -12.48 -8.67
N SER A 177 2.22 -13.49 -9.29
CA SER A 177 2.49 -13.86 -10.67
C SER A 177 2.02 -12.76 -11.64
N THR A 178 2.63 -12.69 -12.81
CA THR A 178 2.22 -11.76 -13.87
C THR A 178 0.76 -11.96 -14.26
N ASP A 179 0.29 -13.22 -14.32
CA ASP A 179 -1.09 -13.54 -14.67
C ASP A 179 -2.08 -13.01 -13.63
N ALA A 180 -1.77 -13.15 -12.33
CA ALA A 180 -2.59 -12.59 -11.25
C ALA A 180 -2.65 -11.05 -11.32
N ILE A 181 -1.52 -10.41 -11.60
CA ILE A 181 -1.44 -8.95 -11.78
C ILE A 181 -2.29 -8.51 -12.99
N ASP A 182 -2.15 -9.21 -14.12
CA ASP A 182 -2.89 -8.90 -15.34
C ASP A 182 -4.40 -9.10 -15.15
N ALA A 183 -4.82 -10.10 -14.37
CA ALA A 183 -6.22 -10.31 -14.04
C ALA A 183 -6.81 -9.12 -13.26
N VAL A 184 -6.05 -8.58 -12.29
CA VAL A 184 -6.46 -7.37 -11.54
C VAL A 184 -6.52 -6.16 -12.46
N PHE A 185 -5.51 -5.92 -13.32
CA PHE A 185 -5.54 -4.79 -14.25
C PHE A 185 -6.71 -4.88 -15.24
N ARG A 186 -7.01 -6.05 -15.79
CA ARG A 186 -8.21 -6.25 -16.64
C ARG A 186 -9.50 -5.99 -15.88
N PHE A 187 -9.58 -6.38 -14.62
CA PHE A 187 -10.73 -6.04 -13.79
C PHE A 187 -10.88 -4.53 -13.66
N VAL A 188 -9.81 -3.81 -13.31
CA VAL A 188 -9.86 -2.35 -13.13
C VAL A 188 -10.24 -1.66 -14.44
N SER A 189 -9.62 -2.05 -15.57
CA SER A 189 -9.94 -1.45 -16.88
C SER A 189 -11.36 -1.75 -17.36
N SER A 190 -12.05 -2.73 -16.77
CA SER A 190 -13.46 -3.02 -17.04
C SER A 190 -14.44 -2.18 -16.21
N LEU A 191 -13.96 -1.38 -15.27
CA LEU A 191 -14.80 -0.49 -14.46
C LEU A 191 -15.18 0.78 -15.25
N PRO A 192 -16.22 1.50 -14.82
CA PRO A 192 -16.61 2.74 -15.46
C PRO A 192 -15.49 3.79 -15.48
N ARG A 193 -15.56 4.70 -16.46
CA ARG A 193 -14.68 5.88 -16.54
C ARG A 193 -14.63 6.61 -15.20
N LEU A 194 -13.50 7.26 -14.93
CA LEU A 194 -13.11 7.86 -13.65
C LEU A 194 -12.67 6.83 -12.59
N SER A 195 -12.70 5.53 -12.90
CA SER A 195 -12.04 4.57 -12.03
C SER A 195 -10.53 4.74 -12.11
N GLU A 196 -9.88 4.70 -10.96
CA GLU A 196 -8.44 4.94 -10.83
C GLU A 196 -7.79 3.89 -9.94
N ILE A 197 -6.59 3.48 -10.30
CA ILE A 197 -5.75 2.64 -9.43
C ILE A 197 -4.43 3.33 -9.13
N VAL A 198 -4.05 3.37 -7.85
CA VAL A 198 -2.71 3.71 -7.39
C VAL A 198 -2.03 2.44 -6.90
N PHE A 199 -0.87 2.12 -7.45
CA PHE A 199 -0.15 0.92 -7.05
C PHE A 199 1.36 1.13 -7.01
N THR A 200 2.06 0.21 -6.33
CA THR A 200 3.52 0.20 -6.30
C THR A 200 4.06 -1.03 -7.00
N PHE A 201 5.21 -0.89 -7.63
CA PHE A 201 5.89 -1.99 -8.33
C PHE A 201 7.39 -2.02 -7.99
N ALA A 202 8.01 -3.17 -8.16
CA ALA A 202 9.45 -3.33 -8.11
C ALA A 202 10.05 -3.17 -9.52
N SER A 203 11.05 -2.29 -9.68
CA SER A 203 11.78 -2.14 -10.94
C SER A 203 12.98 -3.07 -10.97
N SER A 204 13.28 -3.68 -12.13
CA SER A 204 14.44 -4.52 -12.35
C SER A 204 15.76 -3.78 -12.07
N ALA A 205 15.80 -2.48 -12.36
CA ALA A 205 16.94 -1.64 -12.02
C ALA A 205 17.16 -1.44 -10.50
N SER A 206 16.19 -1.82 -9.65
CA SER A 206 16.35 -1.79 -8.20
C SER A 206 17.22 -2.92 -7.66
N THR A 207 17.35 -4.01 -8.41
CA THR A 207 18.12 -5.19 -7.98
C THR A 207 19.60 -5.12 -8.34
N ALA A 208 20.02 -4.22 -9.26
CA ALA A 208 21.30 -4.27 -9.92
C ALA A 208 22.48 -3.54 -9.24
N LYS A 209 22.26 -2.67 -8.23
CA LYS A 209 23.34 -1.88 -7.59
C LYS A 209 23.05 -1.57 -6.11
N GLU A 210 22.89 -2.57 -5.27
CA GLU A 210 23.03 -2.37 -3.83
C GLU A 210 24.46 -2.79 -3.42
N SER A 211 25.12 -1.95 -2.60
CA SER A 211 26.47 -2.18 -2.13
C SER A 211 26.56 -3.54 -1.43
N CYS A 212 27.62 -4.29 -1.65
CA CYS A 212 27.88 -5.65 -1.15
C CYS A 212 27.84 -5.82 0.40
N ARG A 213 27.48 -4.81 1.17
CA ARG A 213 27.54 -4.85 2.64
C ARG A 213 26.20 -5.12 3.33
N GLU A 214 25.06 -4.88 2.68
CA GLU A 214 23.75 -5.11 3.30
C GLU A 214 22.79 -5.80 2.31
N PRO A 215 21.99 -6.79 2.75
CA PRO A 215 21.05 -7.49 1.87
C PRO A 215 20.00 -6.53 1.32
N SER A 216 19.61 -6.70 0.06
CA SER A 216 18.53 -5.93 -0.56
C SER A 216 17.18 -6.13 0.15
N ILE A 217 16.21 -5.23 -0.07
CA ILE A 217 14.85 -5.40 0.47
C ILE A 217 14.24 -6.70 -0.04
N ALA A 218 14.48 -7.02 -1.33
CA ALA A 218 14.05 -8.29 -1.94
C ALA A 218 14.67 -9.51 -1.25
N ALA A 219 15.96 -9.45 -0.90
CA ALA A 219 16.64 -10.52 -0.18
C ALA A 219 16.10 -10.70 1.25
N VAL A 220 15.79 -9.60 1.95
CA VAL A 220 15.15 -9.64 3.27
C VAL A 220 13.76 -10.25 3.19
N ALA A 221 12.94 -9.86 2.21
CA ALA A 221 11.61 -10.42 1.99
C ALA A 221 11.69 -11.93 1.67
N ALA A 222 12.64 -12.34 0.81
CA ALA A 222 12.85 -13.75 0.47
C ALA A 222 13.26 -14.59 1.70
N ALA A 223 14.14 -14.07 2.57
CA ALA A 223 14.53 -14.72 3.82
C ALA A 223 13.35 -14.87 4.81
N GLN A 224 12.30 -14.06 4.66
CA GLN A 224 11.07 -14.14 5.44
C GLN A 224 9.99 -15.02 4.79
N GLY A 225 10.32 -15.71 3.68
CA GLY A 225 9.40 -16.58 2.95
C GLY A 225 8.48 -15.83 1.96
N GLU A 226 8.75 -14.57 1.70
CA GLU A 226 7.99 -13.72 0.77
C GLU A 226 8.89 -13.22 -0.40
N PRO A 227 9.38 -14.11 -1.29
CA PRO A 227 10.27 -13.71 -2.39
C PRO A 227 9.54 -12.84 -3.41
N TRP A 228 10.23 -11.84 -3.94
CA TRP A 228 9.72 -11.07 -5.07
C TRP A 228 9.72 -11.91 -6.34
N ARG A 229 8.57 -11.99 -7.00
CA ARG A 229 8.33 -12.79 -8.20
C ARG A 229 8.28 -11.96 -9.46
N THR A 230 7.79 -10.73 -9.36
CA THR A 230 7.51 -9.88 -10.53
C THR A 230 8.18 -8.52 -10.39
N HIS A 231 8.80 -8.10 -11.50
CA HIS A 231 9.43 -6.80 -11.66
C HIS A 231 8.93 -6.18 -12.97
N PHE A 232 8.86 -4.87 -13.04
CA PHE A 232 8.47 -4.15 -14.24
C PHE A 232 9.49 -3.07 -14.60
N GLU A 233 9.72 -2.88 -15.89
CA GLU A 233 10.32 -1.64 -16.39
C GLU A 233 9.21 -0.61 -16.60
N PRO A 234 9.43 0.67 -16.23
CA PRO A 234 8.38 1.68 -16.28
C PRO A 234 7.72 1.84 -17.66
N ASN A 235 8.51 1.84 -18.72
CA ASN A 235 7.98 1.99 -20.08
C ASN A 235 7.14 0.79 -20.52
N ASP A 236 7.56 -0.43 -20.21
CA ASP A 236 6.83 -1.65 -20.54
C ASP A 236 5.53 -1.72 -19.74
N LEU A 237 5.56 -1.30 -18.46
CA LEU A 237 4.39 -1.21 -17.63
C LEU A 237 3.38 -0.20 -18.16
N ALA A 238 3.84 0.98 -18.61
CA ALA A 238 2.98 1.99 -19.20
C ALA A 238 2.31 1.47 -20.49
N GLN A 239 3.09 0.84 -21.39
CA GLN A 239 2.56 0.25 -22.62
C GLN A 239 1.55 -0.85 -22.33
N LYS A 240 1.83 -1.74 -21.35
CA LYS A 240 0.91 -2.79 -20.90
C LYS A 240 -0.42 -2.18 -20.42
N LEU A 241 -0.39 -1.18 -19.57
CA LEU A 241 -1.60 -0.55 -19.03
C LEU A 241 -2.43 0.13 -20.12
N HIS A 242 -1.79 0.88 -21.02
CA HIS A 242 -2.49 1.46 -22.19
C HIS A 242 -3.09 0.38 -23.08
N GLY A 243 -2.38 -0.73 -23.33
CA GLY A 243 -2.88 -1.88 -24.08
C GLY A 243 -4.08 -2.57 -23.40
N LEU A 244 -4.23 -2.45 -22.10
CA LEU A 244 -5.37 -2.94 -21.34
C LEU A 244 -6.56 -1.97 -21.25
N GLY A 245 -6.43 -0.75 -21.82
CA GLY A 245 -7.51 0.21 -21.92
C GLY A 245 -7.47 1.35 -20.89
N PHE A 246 -6.38 1.48 -20.10
CA PHE A 246 -6.22 2.67 -19.26
C PHE A 246 -5.95 3.92 -20.13
N SER A 247 -6.74 4.97 -19.91
CA SER A 247 -6.65 6.23 -20.66
C SER A 247 -5.42 7.04 -20.28
N THR A 248 -5.04 7.03 -19.00
CA THR A 248 -3.85 7.73 -18.51
C THR A 248 -3.02 6.82 -17.61
N VAL A 249 -1.69 6.95 -17.70
CA VAL A 249 -0.72 6.28 -16.83
C VAL A 249 0.34 7.29 -16.44
N SER A 250 0.51 7.53 -15.14
CA SER A 250 1.50 8.47 -14.63
C SER A 250 2.34 7.83 -13.52
N PHE A 251 3.61 8.20 -13.48
CA PHE A 251 4.57 7.76 -12.48
C PHE A 251 4.92 8.94 -11.58
N LEU A 252 4.75 8.80 -10.27
CA LEU A 252 5.20 9.83 -9.34
C LEU A 252 6.72 9.96 -9.43
N SER A 253 7.20 11.12 -9.88
CA SER A 253 8.63 11.40 -9.97
C SER A 253 9.23 11.73 -8.60
N ALA A 254 10.54 11.48 -8.45
CA ALA A 254 11.26 11.86 -7.23
C ALA A 254 11.21 13.38 -6.96
N SER A 255 11.26 14.19 -8.03
CA SER A 255 11.17 15.67 -7.92
C SER A 255 9.79 16.13 -7.46
N GLU A 256 8.72 15.54 -7.98
CA GLU A 256 7.36 15.83 -7.55
C GLU A 256 7.15 15.39 -6.09
N ALA A 257 7.57 14.18 -5.75
CA ALA A 257 7.49 13.68 -4.39
C ALA A 257 8.24 14.58 -3.40
N ASP A 258 9.45 15.05 -3.78
CA ASP A 258 10.24 15.97 -2.95
C ASP A 258 9.49 17.28 -2.74
N THR A 259 9.01 17.88 -3.83
CA THR A 259 8.30 19.16 -3.77
C THR A 259 7.05 19.09 -2.92
N ARG A 260 6.25 18.03 -3.03
CA ARG A 260 4.97 17.89 -2.33
C ARG A 260 5.11 17.48 -0.86
N TYR A 261 6.08 16.60 -0.52
CA TYR A 261 6.06 15.90 0.75
C TYR A 261 7.34 16.04 1.58
N PHE A 262 8.49 16.38 0.98
CA PHE A 262 9.78 16.36 1.68
C PHE A 262 10.47 17.72 1.76
N ARG A 263 10.07 18.68 0.92
CA ARG A 263 10.69 20.02 0.92
C ARG A 263 10.61 20.68 2.30
N GLY A 264 11.73 21.18 2.78
CA GLY A 264 11.83 21.89 4.06
C GLY A 264 11.89 20.97 5.30
N ARG A 265 11.98 19.64 5.12
CA ARG A 265 12.12 18.72 6.24
C ARG A 265 13.55 18.71 6.80
N HIS A 266 13.65 18.66 8.13
CA HIS A 266 14.93 18.65 8.85
C HIS A 266 15.20 17.33 9.58
N ASP A 267 14.31 16.35 9.51
CA ASP A 267 14.43 15.03 10.14
C ASP A 267 15.27 14.02 9.30
N GLY A 268 15.72 14.46 8.14
CA GLY A 268 16.55 13.67 7.21
C GLY A 268 15.75 12.62 6.43
N LEU A 269 14.42 12.77 6.35
CA LEU A 269 13.60 12.06 5.36
C LEU A 269 13.70 12.79 4.02
N HIS A 270 13.82 12.03 2.94
CA HIS A 270 13.93 12.54 1.57
C HIS A 270 13.09 11.72 0.63
N ALA A 271 12.68 12.31 -0.49
CA ALA A 271 12.02 11.56 -1.56
C ALA A 271 12.91 10.38 -2.01
N PRO A 272 12.35 9.17 -2.16
CA PRO A 272 13.09 8.04 -2.70
C PRO A 272 13.57 8.34 -4.12
N ARG A 273 14.81 7.97 -4.44
CA ARG A 273 15.35 8.15 -5.82
C ARG A 273 14.55 7.36 -6.86
N LYS A 274 14.02 6.21 -6.46
CA LYS A 274 13.13 5.36 -7.27
C LYS A 274 11.82 5.24 -6.49
N VAL A 275 10.81 5.97 -6.94
CA VAL A 275 9.54 6.06 -6.23
C VAL A 275 8.70 4.79 -6.42
N GLY A 276 8.62 4.26 -7.65
CA GLY A 276 7.89 3.03 -7.95
C GLY A 276 6.40 3.10 -7.62
N ILE A 277 5.78 4.28 -7.76
CA ILE A 277 4.36 4.53 -7.55
C ILE A 277 3.75 4.95 -8.88
N VAL A 278 2.65 4.30 -9.26
CA VAL A 278 1.92 4.53 -10.52
C VAL A 278 0.49 4.87 -10.19
N THR A 279 -0.05 5.81 -10.95
CA THR A 279 -1.48 6.10 -11.05
C THR A 279 -1.94 5.77 -12.46
N ALA A 280 -3.02 5.00 -12.59
CA ALA A 280 -3.64 4.69 -13.88
C ALA A 280 -5.16 4.89 -13.81
N THR A 281 -5.74 5.57 -14.82
CA THR A 281 -7.16 5.91 -14.87
C THR A 281 -7.82 5.26 -16.08
N VAL A 282 -9.07 4.81 -15.93
CA VAL A 282 -9.89 4.19 -16.98
C VAL A 282 -10.57 5.24 -17.85
#